data_23c2086b357f37613eae77e67ce605fc
#
_entry.id   23c2086b357f37613eae77e67ce605fc
#
_cell.length_a   1.000
_cell.length_b   1.000
_cell.length_c   1.000
_cell.angle_alpha   90.00
_cell.angle_beta   90.00
_cell.angle_gamma   90.00
#
_symmetry.space_group_name_H-M   'P 1'
#
loop_
_entity.id
_entity.type
_entity.pdbx_description
1 polymer ?
#
loop_
_entity_poly.entity_id
_entity_poly.type
_entity_poly.pdbx_seq_one_letter_code
_entity_poly.pdbx_strand_id
1 'polypeptide(L)'
;MIKIVGLNKQQLNGFTSSEDFQNFPFAPISELREISHIQNPRAKPDDILLFLAYDDEILAGYLGILPDDIVGENGEKFHFGWLSTLFVSEKHRGKQIAQKLLFDAEEKYHKKLMITEFTSSAEGLYNKIGFFDYLKPKKAIRYYFKSNLAELLPSKKPIFEKNKIWLKRLDNFVN
;
A
#
# COMPACT_ATOMS: atom_id res chain seq x y z
N MET A 1 23.18 -12.50 -4.41
CA MET A 1 23.02 -11.29 -5.28
C MET A 1 21.55 -10.87 -5.25
N ILE A 2 21.23 -9.57 -5.07
CA ILE A 2 19.84 -9.14 -4.98
C ILE A 2 19.21 -9.11 -6.37
N LYS A 3 18.15 -9.89 -6.57
CA LYS A 3 17.32 -9.97 -7.78
C LYS A 3 15.92 -9.43 -7.47
N ILE A 4 15.39 -8.56 -8.34
CA ILE A 4 14.00 -8.08 -8.26
C ILE A 4 13.17 -8.76 -9.34
N VAL A 5 11.97 -9.21 -8.96
CA VAL A 5 10.98 -9.85 -9.85
C VAL A 5 9.67 -9.08 -9.70
N GLY A 6 9.16 -8.57 -10.82
CA GLY A 6 7.87 -7.90 -10.86
C GLY A 6 6.76 -8.85 -11.30
N LEU A 7 5.64 -8.85 -10.60
CA LEU A 7 4.44 -9.60 -10.94
C LEU A 7 3.36 -8.66 -11.46
N ASN A 8 2.94 -8.85 -12.69
CA ASN A 8 1.79 -8.18 -13.28
C ASN A 8 0.47 -8.87 -12.88
N LYS A 9 -0.64 -8.38 -13.38
CA LYS A 9 -1.99 -8.90 -13.08
C LYS A 9 -2.12 -10.40 -13.37
N GLN A 10 -1.58 -10.89 -14.49
CA GLN A 10 -1.66 -12.28 -14.87
C GLN A 10 -0.80 -13.16 -13.95
N GLN A 11 0.42 -12.73 -13.66
CA GLN A 11 1.37 -13.46 -12.80
C GLN A 11 0.96 -13.45 -11.33
N LEU A 12 0.26 -12.39 -10.89
CA LEU A 12 -0.24 -12.28 -9.52
C LEU A 12 -1.47 -13.15 -9.28
N ASN A 13 -2.25 -13.48 -10.32
CA ASN A 13 -3.48 -14.26 -10.20
C ASN A 13 -3.19 -15.69 -9.73
N GLY A 14 -3.71 -16.05 -8.56
CA GLY A 14 -3.48 -17.33 -7.91
C GLY A 14 -2.11 -17.44 -7.21
N PHE A 15 -1.36 -16.36 -7.10
CA PHE A 15 -0.03 -16.36 -6.50
C PHE A 15 -0.05 -16.81 -5.04
N THR A 16 -1.02 -16.35 -4.22
CA THR A 16 -1.12 -16.74 -2.80
C THR A 16 -1.48 -18.22 -2.60
N SER A 17 -1.99 -18.88 -3.64
CA SER A 17 -2.29 -20.33 -3.63
C SER A 17 -1.18 -21.17 -4.23
N SER A 18 -0.08 -20.56 -4.71
CA SER A 18 1.02 -21.27 -5.32
C SER A 18 1.89 -22.01 -4.28
N GLU A 19 2.57 -23.09 -4.72
CA GLU A 19 3.50 -23.83 -3.89
C GLU A 19 4.68 -22.96 -3.43
N ASP A 20 5.20 -22.12 -4.32
CA ASP A 20 6.28 -21.18 -4.00
C ASP A 20 5.89 -20.22 -2.87
N PHE A 21 4.65 -19.71 -2.89
CA PHE A 21 4.16 -18.79 -1.86
C PHE A 21 4.12 -19.45 -0.48
N GLN A 22 3.74 -20.72 -0.39
CA GLN A 22 3.67 -21.48 0.87
C GLN A 22 5.04 -21.68 1.51
N ASN A 23 6.10 -21.65 0.72
CA ASN A 23 7.49 -21.82 1.15
C ASN A 23 8.19 -20.50 1.52
N PHE A 24 7.54 -19.35 1.34
CA PHE A 24 8.15 -18.05 1.69
C PHE A 24 8.29 -17.87 3.20
N PRO A 25 9.37 -17.22 3.67
CA PRO A 25 9.58 -16.95 5.09
C PRO A 25 8.58 -15.96 5.69
N PHE A 26 7.85 -15.25 4.85
CA PHE A 26 6.75 -14.31 5.17
C PHE A 26 5.86 -14.09 3.95
N ALA A 27 4.61 -13.74 4.17
CA ALA A 27 3.65 -13.46 3.09
C ALA A 27 3.89 -12.05 2.51
N PRO A 28 4.28 -11.91 1.22
CA PRO A 28 4.48 -10.61 0.58
C PRO A 28 3.17 -9.91 0.22
N ILE A 29 2.08 -10.65 0.14
CA ILE A 29 0.73 -10.12 -0.10
C ILE A 29 -0.28 -11.04 0.58
N SER A 30 -1.39 -10.52 1.09
CA SER A 30 -2.51 -11.34 1.54
C SER A 30 -3.44 -11.68 0.38
N GLU A 31 -4.21 -12.76 0.49
CA GLU A 31 -5.21 -13.17 -0.51
C GLU A 31 -6.20 -12.04 -0.84
N LEU A 32 -6.72 -11.34 0.17
CA LEU A 32 -7.62 -10.21 -0.03
C LEU A 32 -6.97 -9.06 -0.83
N ARG A 33 -5.70 -8.79 -0.61
CA ARG A 33 -4.95 -7.80 -1.40
C ARG A 33 -4.65 -8.29 -2.81
N GLU A 34 -4.32 -9.56 -2.99
CA GLU A 34 -4.17 -10.16 -4.32
C GLU A 34 -5.45 -9.96 -5.13
N ILE A 35 -6.60 -10.35 -4.58
CA ILE A 35 -7.92 -10.17 -5.23
C ILE A 35 -8.17 -8.69 -5.55
N SER A 36 -7.93 -7.78 -4.59
CA SER A 36 -8.11 -6.34 -4.78
C SER A 36 -7.22 -5.77 -5.89
N HIS A 37 -5.96 -6.19 -5.96
CA HIS A 37 -5.03 -5.75 -7.00
C HIS A 37 -5.44 -6.27 -8.39
N ILE A 38 -5.84 -7.55 -8.48
CA ILE A 38 -6.28 -8.17 -9.73
C ILE A 38 -7.59 -7.54 -10.23
N GLN A 39 -8.53 -7.25 -9.33
CA GLN A 39 -9.82 -6.66 -9.66
C GLN A 39 -9.77 -5.14 -9.85
N ASN A 40 -8.62 -4.50 -9.62
CA ASN A 40 -8.48 -3.07 -9.84
C ASN A 40 -8.80 -2.70 -11.29
N PRO A 41 -9.86 -1.90 -11.55
CA PRO A 41 -10.27 -1.55 -12.91
C PRO A 41 -9.30 -0.58 -13.61
N ARG A 42 -8.39 0.04 -12.86
CA ARG A 42 -7.38 0.96 -13.38
C ARG A 42 -6.04 0.28 -13.64
N ALA A 43 -5.85 -0.95 -13.16
CA ALA A 43 -4.64 -1.71 -13.44
C ALA A 43 -4.63 -2.18 -14.91
N LYS A 44 -3.60 -1.78 -15.64
CA LYS A 44 -3.33 -2.25 -17.01
C LYS A 44 -2.66 -3.63 -17.00
N PRO A 45 -2.74 -4.40 -18.10
CA PRO A 45 -2.13 -5.73 -18.15
C PRO A 45 -0.63 -5.75 -17.84
N ASP A 46 0.10 -4.71 -18.24
CA ASP A 46 1.55 -4.62 -18.09
C ASP A 46 2.00 -3.95 -16.79
N ASP A 47 1.07 -3.43 -15.99
CA ASP A 47 1.39 -2.85 -14.68
C ASP A 47 1.96 -3.92 -13.74
N ILE A 48 3.06 -3.60 -13.09
CA ILE A 48 3.62 -4.45 -12.04
C ILE A 48 2.95 -4.11 -10.72
N LEU A 49 2.19 -5.05 -10.19
CA LEU A 49 1.39 -4.88 -8.96
C LEU A 49 2.14 -5.26 -7.69
N LEU A 50 3.13 -6.15 -7.82
CA LEU A 50 3.96 -6.62 -6.72
C LEU A 50 5.40 -6.83 -7.20
N PHE A 51 6.35 -6.20 -6.52
CA PHE A 51 7.78 -6.45 -6.70
C PHE A 51 8.27 -7.32 -5.55
N LEU A 52 8.99 -8.39 -5.88
CA LEU A 52 9.62 -9.31 -4.94
C LEU A 52 11.13 -9.16 -5.03
N ALA A 53 11.79 -8.99 -3.89
CA ALA A 53 13.24 -8.94 -3.80
C ALA A 53 13.77 -10.25 -3.23
N TYR A 54 14.64 -10.90 -3.97
CA TYR A 54 15.33 -12.11 -3.53
C TYR A 54 16.81 -11.80 -3.24
N ASP A 55 17.31 -12.33 -2.14
CA ASP A 55 18.74 -12.41 -1.85
C ASP A 55 19.16 -13.87 -2.10
N ASP A 56 19.84 -14.06 -3.22
CA ASP A 56 19.99 -15.34 -3.89
C ASP A 56 18.62 -15.96 -4.19
N GLU A 57 18.21 -17.03 -3.55
CA GLU A 57 16.91 -17.69 -3.75
C GLU A 57 15.89 -17.41 -2.63
N ILE A 58 16.29 -16.64 -1.60
CA ILE A 58 15.45 -16.38 -0.42
C ILE A 58 14.72 -15.07 -0.60
N LEU A 59 13.38 -15.09 -0.43
CA LEU A 59 12.60 -13.86 -0.40
C LEU A 59 13.04 -12.97 0.77
N ALA A 60 13.53 -11.78 0.44
CA ALA A 60 14.14 -10.84 1.38
C ALA A 60 13.31 -9.57 1.60
N GLY A 61 12.42 -9.23 0.66
CA GLY A 61 11.55 -8.06 0.77
C GLY A 61 10.56 -7.97 -0.37
N TYR A 62 9.65 -7.00 -0.30
CA TYR A 62 8.65 -6.76 -1.34
C TYR A 62 8.16 -5.30 -1.35
N LEU A 63 7.57 -4.91 -2.48
CA LEU A 63 6.91 -3.62 -2.68
C LEU A 63 5.61 -3.84 -3.45
N GLY A 64 4.48 -3.49 -2.85
CA GLY A 64 3.18 -3.49 -3.53
C GLY A 64 2.89 -2.15 -4.19
N ILE A 65 2.32 -2.19 -5.39
CA ILE A 65 1.87 -1.01 -6.13
C ILE A 65 0.39 -1.16 -6.46
N LEU A 66 -0.37 -0.11 -6.24
CA LEU A 66 -1.77 -0.02 -6.65
C LEU A 66 -1.89 1.01 -7.78
N PRO A 67 -2.07 0.58 -9.04
CA PRO A 67 -2.27 1.48 -10.18
C PRO A 67 -3.53 2.32 -10.04
N ASP A 68 -3.45 3.58 -10.47
CA ASP A 68 -4.59 4.50 -10.48
C ASP A 68 -4.43 5.54 -11.59
N ASP A 69 -5.48 6.34 -11.83
CA ASP A 69 -5.49 7.44 -12.77
C ASP A 69 -5.85 8.74 -12.07
N ILE A 70 -5.07 9.79 -12.30
CA ILE A 70 -5.45 11.16 -11.96
C ILE A 70 -6.02 11.83 -13.19
N VAL A 71 -7.11 12.54 -13.02
CA VAL A 71 -7.73 13.38 -14.06
C VAL A 71 -7.29 14.81 -13.85
N GLY A 72 -6.62 15.39 -14.85
CA GLY A 72 -6.24 16.78 -14.88
C GLY A 72 -7.42 17.72 -15.15
N GLU A 73 -7.19 19.03 -15.06
CA GLU A 73 -8.23 20.06 -15.22
C GLU A 73 -8.88 20.02 -16.62
N ASN A 74 -8.13 19.62 -17.65
CA ASN A 74 -8.62 19.51 -19.03
C ASN A 74 -9.21 18.13 -19.36
N GLY A 75 -9.39 17.24 -18.35
CA GLY A 75 -9.91 15.90 -18.54
C GLY A 75 -8.88 14.87 -18.99
N GLU A 76 -7.60 15.25 -19.16
CA GLU A 76 -6.52 14.31 -19.44
C GLU A 76 -6.30 13.34 -18.26
N LYS A 77 -5.99 12.08 -18.56
CA LYS A 77 -5.73 11.04 -17.58
C LYS A 77 -4.23 10.75 -17.47
N PHE A 78 -3.72 10.82 -16.25
CA PHE A 78 -2.36 10.46 -15.93
C PHE A 78 -2.36 9.15 -15.13
N HIS A 79 -1.87 8.10 -15.75
CA HIS A 79 -1.69 6.81 -15.12
C HIS A 79 -0.46 6.79 -14.22
N PHE A 80 -0.58 6.23 -13.00
CA PHE A 80 0.49 6.20 -12.01
C PHE A 80 0.32 5.03 -11.02
N GLY A 81 1.30 4.80 -10.15
CA GLY A 81 1.24 3.79 -9.09
C GLY A 81 1.28 4.38 -7.69
N TRP A 82 0.33 4.01 -6.82
CA TRP A 82 0.44 4.22 -5.39
C TRP A 82 1.37 3.18 -4.77
N LEU A 83 2.38 3.62 -4.01
CA LEU A 83 3.12 2.70 -3.13
C LEU A 83 2.18 2.24 -2.00
N SER A 84 1.87 0.94 -1.95
CA SER A 84 0.92 0.41 -0.97
C SER A 84 1.58 -0.23 0.23
N THR A 85 2.65 -0.97 0.03
CA THR A 85 3.41 -1.65 1.09
C THR A 85 4.86 -1.79 0.68
N LEU A 86 5.78 -1.46 1.57
CA LEU A 86 7.21 -1.72 1.41
C LEU A 86 7.71 -2.45 2.65
N PHE A 87 8.33 -3.60 2.45
CA PHE A 87 8.87 -4.41 3.53
C PHE A 87 10.22 -5.02 3.15
N VAL A 88 11.14 -5.03 4.09
CA VAL A 88 12.41 -5.77 4.01
C VAL A 88 12.63 -6.52 5.31
N SER A 89 12.84 -7.82 5.20
CA SER A 89 13.14 -8.70 6.33
C SER A 89 14.33 -8.19 7.13
N GLU A 90 14.26 -8.26 8.46
CA GLU A 90 15.30 -7.75 9.35
C GLU A 90 16.68 -8.34 9.07
N LYS A 91 16.74 -9.63 8.74
CA LYS A 91 17.97 -10.34 8.40
C LYS A 91 18.66 -9.81 7.13
N HIS A 92 17.93 -9.06 6.29
CA HIS A 92 18.41 -8.55 5.00
C HIS A 92 18.51 -7.03 4.98
N ARG A 93 18.27 -6.34 6.11
CA ARG A 93 18.46 -4.88 6.23
C ARG A 93 19.93 -4.52 6.00
N GLY A 94 20.17 -3.29 5.54
CA GLY A 94 21.53 -2.80 5.22
C GLY A 94 22.02 -3.19 3.81
N LYS A 95 21.35 -4.11 3.09
CA LYS A 95 21.72 -4.55 1.74
C LYS A 95 21.10 -3.69 0.61
N GLN A 96 20.55 -2.53 0.93
CA GLN A 96 19.92 -1.60 -0.01
C GLN A 96 18.73 -2.18 -0.80
N ILE A 97 18.05 -3.21 -0.27
CA ILE A 97 16.93 -3.89 -0.94
C ILE A 97 15.76 -2.94 -1.16
N ALA A 98 15.41 -2.13 -0.15
CA ALA A 98 14.32 -1.16 -0.27
C ALA A 98 14.59 -0.13 -1.38
N GLN A 99 15.83 0.37 -1.50
CA GLN A 99 16.22 1.26 -2.59
C GLN A 99 16.07 0.60 -3.95
N LYS A 100 16.55 -0.66 -4.11
CA LYS A 100 16.43 -1.40 -5.36
C LYS A 100 14.98 -1.60 -5.77
N LEU A 101 14.12 -2.02 -4.82
CA LEU A 101 12.69 -2.15 -5.06
C LEU A 101 12.05 -0.84 -5.55
N LEU A 102 12.43 0.29 -4.94
CA LEU A 102 11.90 1.60 -5.33
C LEU A 102 12.45 2.08 -6.68
N PHE A 103 13.71 1.85 -6.99
CA PHE A 103 14.27 2.18 -8.30
C PHE A 103 13.64 1.36 -9.43
N ASP A 104 13.46 0.05 -9.23
CA ASP A 104 12.79 -0.81 -10.22
C ASP A 104 11.33 -0.36 -10.43
N ALA A 105 10.63 0.00 -9.35
CA ALA A 105 9.27 0.53 -9.45
C ALA A 105 9.22 1.88 -10.16
N GLU A 106 10.15 2.80 -9.87
CA GLU A 106 10.26 4.11 -10.53
C GLU A 106 10.46 3.95 -12.05
N GLU A 107 11.35 3.04 -12.44
CA GLU A 107 11.62 2.73 -13.85
C GLU A 107 10.36 2.18 -14.55
N LYS A 108 9.69 1.18 -13.94
CA LYS A 108 8.50 0.53 -14.51
C LYS A 108 7.30 1.47 -14.63
N TYR A 109 7.15 2.38 -13.68
CA TYR A 109 6.10 3.39 -13.68
C TYR A 109 6.51 4.73 -14.31
N HIS A 110 7.67 4.77 -15.01
CA HIS A 110 8.17 5.97 -15.72
C HIS A 110 8.16 7.22 -14.83
N LYS A 111 8.64 7.10 -13.58
CA LYS A 111 8.70 8.16 -12.55
C LYS A 111 7.33 8.64 -12.05
N LYS A 112 6.27 7.87 -12.31
CA LYS A 112 4.90 8.22 -11.91
C LYS A 112 4.48 7.38 -10.69
N LEU A 113 5.12 7.62 -9.56
CA LEU A 113 4.82 6.98 -8.28
C LEU A 113 4.33 8.02 -7.26
N MET A 114 3.40 7.63 -6.42
CA MET A 114 2.87 8.46 -5.34
C MET A 114 2.81 7.69 -4.03
N ILE A 115 2.86 8.43 -2.92
CA ILE A 115 2.76 7.90 -1.55
C ILE A 115 1.83 8.83 -0.77
N THR A 116 0.93 8.26 0.04
CA THR A 116 0.05 9.04 0.92
C THR A 116 0.45 8.94 2.39
N GLU A 117 0.88 7.78 2.83
CA GLU A 117 1.20 7.50 4.24
C GLU A 117 2.49 6.70 4.34
N PHE A 118 3.34 7.08 5.30
CA PHE A 118 4.60 6.39 5.56
C PHE A 118 5.03 6.57 7.02
N THR A 119 5.86 5.65 7.51
CA THR A 119 6.48 5.74 8.82
C THR A 119 7.68 6.67 8.80
N SER A 120 8.10 7.18 9.95
CA SER A 120 9.29 8.04 10.04
C SER A 120 10.56 7.34 9.51
N SER A 121 10.67 6.02 9.65
CA SER A 121 11.80 5.26 9.08
C SER A 121 11.75 5.20 7.56
N ALA A 122 10.56 5.09 6.97
CA ALA A 122 10.36 5.13 5.52
C ALA A 122 10.58 6.53 4.95
N GLU A 123 10.22 7.59 5.68
CA GLU A 123 10.51 8.98 5.31
C GLU A 123 12.01 9.22 5.07
N GLY A 124 12.84 8.75 5.98
CA GLY A 124 14.30 8.83 5.82
C GLY A 124 14.82 8.14 4.56
N LEU A 125 14.22 6.99 4.21
CA LEU A 125 14.53 6.28 2.97
C LEU A 125 14.12 7.09 1.73
N TYR A 126 12.87 7.60 1.69
CA TYR A 126 12.36 8.37 0.55
C TYR A 126 13.14 9.66 0.33
N ASN A 127 13.49 10.39 1.40
CA ASN A 127 14.34 11.58 1.32
C ASN A 127 15.74 11.26 0.79
N LYS A 128 16.33 10.11 1.19
CA LYS A 128 17.63 9.68 0.72
C LYS A 128 17.65 9.29 -0.76
N ILE A 129 16.58 8.69 -1.25
CA ILE A 129 16.42 8.31 -2.66
C ILE A 129 16.28 9.53 -3.55
N GLY A 130 15.54 10.57 -3.11
CA GLY A 130 15.53 11.90 -3.71
C GLY A 130 14.69 12.05 -4.98
N PHE A 131 13.81 11.09 -5.32
CA PHE A 131 12.91 11.24 -6.47
C PHE A 131 11.46 11.55 -6.10
N PHE A 132 11.14 11.64 -4.80
CA PHE A 132 9.84 12.08 -4.33
C PHE A 132 9.85 13.54 -3.90
N ASP A 133 8.87 14.29 -4.39
CA ASP A 133 8.61 15.66 -3.98
C ASP A 133 7.38 15.71 -3.06
N TYR A 134 7.46 16.51 -1.99
CA TYR A 134 6.32 16.72 -1.10
C TYR A 134 5.31 17.67 -1.75
N LEU A 135 4.10 17.18 -1.96
CA LEU A 135 3.00 18.07 -2.32
C LEU A 135 2.64 18.96 -1.11
N LYS A 136 2.53 20.25 -1.33
CA LYS A 136 2.07 21.18 -0.29
C LYS A 136 0.64 20.80 0.10
N PRO A 137 0.37 20.43 1.37
CA PRO A 137 -0.97 20.04 1.78
C PRO A 137 -1.90 21.25 1.66
N LYS A 138 -2.97 21.10 0.88
CA LYS A 138 -4.11 22.03 0.95
C LYS A 138 -4.91 21.65 2.19
N LYS A 139 -5.41 22.63 2.96
CA LYS A 139 -6.34 22.38 4.06
C LYS A 139 -7.55 21.64 3.51
N ALA A 140 -7.77 20.42 3.98
CA ALA A 140 -8.95 19.65 3.67
C ALA A 140 -9.91 19.70 4.86
N ILE A 141 -11.21 19.80 4.58
CA ILE A 141 -12.27 19.74 5.59
C ILE A 141 -12.91 18.35 5.45
N ARG A 142 -12.92 17.58 6.53
CA ARG A 142 -13.62 16.29 6.57
C ARG A 142 -14.99 16.51 7.20
N TYR A 143 -16.03 16.25 6.43
CA TYR A 143 -17.40 16.28 6.92
C TYR A 143 -17.84 14.87 7.36
N TYR A 144 -18.42 14.78 8.54
CA TYR A 144 -19.06 13.56 9.03
C TYR A 144 -20.57 13.77 8.96
N PHE A 145 -21.23 13.05 8.05
CA PHE A 145 -22.69 13.17 7.85
C PHE A 145 -23.51 12.33 8.82
N LYS A 146 -22.88 11.38 9.48
CA LYS A 146 -23.52 10.55 10.52
C LYS A 146 -22.51 10.22 11.63
N SER A 147 -23.01 10.28 12.86
CA SER A 147 -22.30 9.79 14.02
C SER A 147 -22.57 8.29 14.20
N ASN A 148 -21.55 7.49 14.50
CA ASN A 148 -21.68 6.07 14.85
C ASN A 148 -20.73 5.72 16.00
N LEU A 149 -20.78 6.55 17.05
CA LEU A 149 -19.89 6.43 18.19
C LEU A 149 -20.10 5.14 18.95
N ALA A 150 -21.37 4.66 19.01
CA ALA A 150 -21.73 3.42 19.68
C ALA A 150 -21.11 2.17 19.07
N GLU A 151 -20.70 2.20 17.82
CA GLU A 151 -19.99 1.09 17.14
C GLU A 151 -18.48 1.31 17.08
N LEU A 152 -18.05 2.54 16.85
CA LEU A 152 -16.64 2.84 16.63
C LEU A 152 -15.81 2.93 17.91
N LEU A 153 -16.36 3.48 19.01
CA LEU A 153 -15.58 3.70 20.22
C LEU A 153 -15.34 2.44 21.07
N PRO A 154 -16.27 1.48 21.20
CA PRO A 154 -16.03 0.25 21.92
C PRO A 154 -14.82 -0.55 21.41
N SER A 155 -14.61 -0.59 20.09
CA SER A 155 -13.45 -1.27 19.51
C SER A 155 -12.11 -0.64 19.87
N LYS A 156 -12.10 0.63 20.28
CA LYS A 156 -10.88 1.37 20.64
C LYS A 156 -10.51 1.33 22.11
N LYS A 157 -11.51 1.31 23.00
CA LYS A 157 -11.27 1.28 24.47
C LYS A 157 -12.43 0.58 25.19
N PRO A 158 -12.14 -0.38 26.10
CA PRO A 158 -13.17 -1.16 26.83
C PRO A 158 -14.16 -0.31 27.65
N ILE A 159 -13.76 0.90 28.10
CA ILE A 159 -14.63 1.79 28.84
C ILE A 159 -15.87 2.22 28.04
N PHE A 160 -15.76 2.29 26.72
CA PHE A 160 -16.88 2.67 25.84
C PHE A 160 -17.89 1.54 25.64
N GLU A 161 -17.49 0.27 25.82
CA GLU A 161 -18.43 -0.86 25.78
C GLU A 161 -19.46 -0.75 26.90
N LYS A 162 -19.05 -0.38 28.12
CA LYS A 162 -19.95 -0.17 29.26
C LYS A 162 -20.93 0.99 29.04
N ASN A 163 -20.57 1.94 28.21
CA ASN A 163 -21.34 3.17 27.95
C ASN A 163 -22.05 3.16 26.58
N LYS A 164 -22.15 2.02 25.92
CA LYS A 164 -22.70 1.88 24.56
C LYS A 164 -24.12 2.45 24.40
N ILE A 165 -24.97 2.28 25.42
CA ILE A 165 -26.36 2.80 25.43
C ILE A 165 -26.34 4.34 25.39
N TRP A 166 -25.46 4.98 26.14
CA TRP A 166 -25.33 6.44 26.18
C TRP A 166 -24.76 6.96 24.84
N LEU A 167 -23.77 6.29 24.29
CA LEU A 167 -23.22 6.61 22.96
C LEU A 167 -24.29 6.51 21.86
N LYS A 168 -25.16 5.49 21.92
CA LYS A 168 -26.27 5.35 20.98
C LYS A 168 -27.29 6.50 21.08
N ARG A 169 -27.52 7.03 22.31
CA ARG A 169 -28.36 8.22 22.48
C ARG A 169 -27.72 9.46 21.89
N LEU A 170 -26.41 9.64 22.05
CA LEU A 170 -25.67 10.72 21.41
C LEU A 170 -25.72 10.62 19.88
N ASP A 171 -25.50 9.44 19.31
CA ASP A 171 -25.60 9.21 17.86
C ASP A 171 -27.00 9.59 17.34
N ASN A 172 -28.06 9.22 18.06
CA ASN A 172 -29.44 9.57 17.69
C ASN A 172 -29.76 11.08 17.84
N PHE A 173 -29.04 11.79 18.69
CA PHE A 173 -29.21 13.23 18.88
C PHE A 173 -28.47 14.05 17.80
N VAL A 174 -27.35 13.52 17.29
CA VAL A 174 -26.50 14.21 16.32
C VAL A 174 -26.89 13.86 14.87
N ASN A 175 -27.53 12.71 14.61
CA ASN A 175 -27.99 12.24 13.31
C ASN A 175 -29.43 12.66 13.01
#